data_93fc0752563f05467c806f39f494f76e
#
_entry.id   93fc0752563f05467c806f39f494f76e
#
_cell.length_a   1.000
_cell.length_b   1.000
_cell.length_c   1.000
_cell.angle_alpha   90.00
_cell.angle_beta   90.00
_cell.angle_gamma   90.00
#
_symmetry.space_group_name_H-M   'P 1'
#
loop_
_entity.id
_entity.type
_entity.pdbx_description
1 polymer ?
#
loop_
_entity_poly.entity_id
_entity_poly.type
_entity_poly.pdbx_seq_one_letter_code
_entity_poly.pdbx_strand_id
1 'polypeptide(L)'
;MLKEMLNHVREKCPLIHNITNYVTVNDCANILLACGGSPIMADDAEEAEEITAICGGLNINIGTLNQRTIPAMHLAGKKANELGHPVVLDPVGAGASKLRTNTAKALLEDIHFTVLRGNISEIKTLALGTGGAKGVDADIADKVMKENLPQTVAFAKKFARETGAVIAITG
;
A
#
# COMPACT_ATOMS: atom_id res chain seq x y z
N MET A 1 -16.84 -8.59 -15.55
CA MET A 1 -16.21 -8.17 -14.27
C MET A 1 -15.12 -7.13 -14.45
N LEU A 2 -13.89 -7.43 -14.94
CA LEU A 2 -12.83 -6.39 -15.06
C LEU A 2 -13.22 -5.24 -16.02
N LYS A 3 -13.80 -5.53 -17.17
CA LYS A 3 -14.28 -4.51 -18.13
C LYS A 3 -15.34 -3.59 -17.51
N GLU A 4 -16.24 -4.13 -16.73
CA GLU A 4 -17.30 -3.36 -16.03
C GLU A 4 -16.70 -2.46 -14.96
N MET A 5 -15.71 -2.97 -14.18
CA MET A 5 -15.00 -2.17 -13.20
C MET A 5 -14.27 -0.99 -13.85
N LEU A 6 -13.55 -1.22 -14.97
CA LEU A 6 -12.88 -0.14 -15.70
C LEU A 6 -13.87 0.87 -16.28
N ASN A 7 -15.00 0.42 -16.82
CA ASN A 7 -16.03 1.31 -17.31
C ASN A 7 -16.58 2.18 -16.18
N HIS A 8 -16.83 1.60 -15.01
CA HIS A 8 -17.30 2.32 -13.84
C HIS A 8 -16.31 3.38 -13.33
N VAL A 9 -15.00 3.06 -13.35
CA VAL A 9 -13.95 4.05 -13.04
C VAL A 9 -13.98 5.20 -14.06
N ARG A 10 -14.09 4.91 -15.35
CA ARG A 10 -14.17 5.93 -16.41
C ARG A 10 -15.42 6.80 -16.33
N GLU A 11 -16.54 6.24 -15.93
CA GLU A 11 -17.80 6.98 -15.74
C GLU A 11 -17.74 7.91 -14.52
N LYS A 12 -17.09 7.47 -13.43
CA LYS A 12 -17.01 8.22 -12.18
C LYS A 12 -15.83 9.19 -12.13
N CYS A 13 -14.77 8.94 -12.91
CA CYS A 13 -13.53 9.72 -12.90
C CYS A 13 -13.04 10.06 -11.48
N PRO A 14 -12.84 9.07 -10.57
CA PRO A 14 -12.56 9.35 -9.18
C PRO A 14 -11.22 10.06 -9.01
N LEU A 15 -11.18 11.02 -8.08
CA LEU A 15 -9.93 11.59 -7.59
C LEU A 15 -9.25 10.57 -6.68
N ILE A 16 -7.97 10.34 -6.87
CA ILE A 16 -7.16 9.42 -6.06
C ILE A 16 -5.96 10.17 -5.48
N HIS A 17 -5.91 10.26 -4.16
CA HIS A 17 -4.76 10.81 -3.46
C HIS A 17 -3.61 9.81 -3.47
N ASN A 18 -2.40 10.26 -3.84
CA ASN A 18 -1.21 9.41 -3.89
C ASN A 18 -0.07 10.05 -3.09
N ILE A 19 0.36 9.35 -2.04
CA ILE A 19 1.64 9.60 -1.38
C ILE A 19 2.54 8.45 -1.80
N THR A 20 3.33 8.65 -2.85
CA THR A 20 4.06 7.57 -3.52
C THR A 20 5.55 7.85 -3.64
N ASN A 21 6.31 6.91 -4.17
CA ASN A 21 7.74 7.02 -4.31
C ASN A 21 8.14 7.82 -5.57
N TYR A 22 9.26 8.52 -5.50
CA TYR A 22 9.75 9.40 -6.58
C TYR A 22 10.25 8.64 -7.82
N VAL A 23 10.54 7.34 -7.69
CA VAL A 23 11.04 6.53 -8.83
C VAL A 23 9.94 6.31 -9.85
N THR A 24 8.69 6.08 -9.39
CA THR A 24 7.56 5.71 -10.25
C THR A 24 6.38 6.69 -10.13
N VAL A 25 6.58 7.88 -9.56
CA VAL A 25 5.48 8.85 -9.33
C VAL A 25 4.75 9.20 -10.63
N ASN A 26 5.49 9.45 -11.70
CA ASN A 26 4.91 9.79 -13.01
C ASN A 26 4.17 8.60 -13.63
N ASP A 27 4.70 7.39 -13.50
CA ASP A 27 4.05 6.17 -14.00
C ASP A 27 2.76 5.87 -13.22
N CYS A 28 2.76 6.11 -11.90
CA CYS A 28 1.57 6.00 -11.07
C CYS A 28 0.47 6.97 -11.53
N ALA A 29 0.82 8.23 -11.79
CA ALA A 29 -0.12 9.22 -12.32
C ALA A 29 -0.66 8.80 -13.69
N ASN A 30 0.22 8.40 -14.61
CA ASN A 30 -0.15 8.04 -15.97
C ASN A 30 -1.05 6.80 -16.03
N ILE A 31 -0.80 5.77 -15.22
CA ILE A 31 -1.66 4.57 -15.21
C ILE A 31 -3.05 4.87 -14.63
N LEU A 32 -3.15 5.73 -13.62
CA LEU A 32 -4.44 6.18 -13.09
C LEU A 32 -5.24 6.94 -14.13
N LEU A 33 -4.61 7.88 -14.85
CA LEU A 33 -5.23 8.60 -15.98
C LEU A 33 -5.67 7.64 -17.09
N ALA A 34 -4.84 6.67 -17.46
CA ALA A 34 -5.17 5.67 -18.49
C ALA A 34 -6.36 4.78 -18.09
N CYS A 35 -6.52 4.52 -16.78
CA CYS A 35 -7.68 3.79 -16.24
C CYS A 35 -8.95 4.65 -16.17
N GLY A 36 -8.84 5.98 -16.27
CA GLY A 36 -9.96 6.92 -16.20
C GLY A 36 -10.14 7.56 -14.81
N GLY A 37 -9.19 7.40 -13.90
CA GLY A 37 -9.14 8.14 -12.64
C GLY A 37 -8.34 9.44 -12.78
N SER A 38 -8.40 10.29 -11.76
CA SER A 38 -7.67 11.56 -11.67
C SER A 38 -6.72 11.53 -10.48
N PRO A 39 -5.40 11.42 -10.69
CA PRO A 39 -4.43 11.37 -9.59
C PRO A 39 -4.14 12.75 -9.01
N ILE A 40 -4.02 12.84 -7.70
CA ILE A 40 -3.42 13.97 -6.98
C ILE A 40 -2.19 13.47 -6.25
N MET A 41 -1.03 14.12 -6.50
CA MET A 41 0.23 13.83 -5.83
C MET A 41 0.47 14.91 -4.77
N ALA A 42 0.14 14.60 -3.51
CA ALA A 42 0.30 15.52 -2.39
C ALA A 42 0.93 14.76 -1.22
N ASP A 43 2.10 15.18 -0.75
CA ASP A 43 2.86 14.48 0.27
C ASP A 43 3.29 15.38 1.45
N ASP A 44 2.72 16.57 1.54
CA ASP A 44 2.94 17.48 2.65
C ASP A 44 1.87 17.30 3.73
N ALA A 45 2.31 17.28 5.00
CA ALA A 45 1.42 17.09 6.13
C ALA A 45 0.41 18.24 6.31
N GLU A 46 0.73 19.46 5.82
CA GLU A 46 -0.16 20.61 5.95
C GLU A 46 -1.42 20.51 5.06
N GLU A 47 -1.34 19.78 3.93
CA GLU A 47 -2.47 19.64 3.00
C GLU A 47 -3.06 18.22 2.95
N ALA A 48 -2.37 17.22 3.53
CA ALA A 48 -2.69 15.80 3.35
C ALA A 48 -4.14 15.45 3.71
N GLU A 49 -4.69 16.01 4.79
CA GLU A 49 -6.07 15.75 5.20
C GLU A 49 -7.10 16.41 4.27
N GLU A 50 -6.83 17.65 3.83
CA GLU A 50 -7.72 18.40 2.92
C GLU A 50 -7.78 17.71 1.56
N ILE A 51 -6.64 17.31 1.02
CA ILE A 51 -6.57 16.56 -0.25
C ILE A 51 -7.24 15.20 -0.13
N THR A 52 -7.01 14.46 0.96
CA THR A 52 -7.70 13.18 1.18
C THR A 52 -9.22 13.37 1.23
N ALA A 53 -9.70 14.46 1.84
CA ALA A 53 -11.13 14.72 1.99
C ALA A 53 -11.87 14.92 0.66
N ILE A 54 -11.22 15.47 -0.35
CA ILE A 54 -11.84 15.66 -1.69
C ILE A 54 -11.62 14.46 -2.63
N CYS A 55 -10.80 13.48 -2.23
CA CYS A 55 -10.52 12.27 -3.01
C CYS A 55 -11.48 11.13 -2.66
N GLY A 56 -11.62 10.16 -3.54
CA GLY A 56 -12.41 8.93 -3.32
C GLY A 56 -11.58 7.72 -2.92
N GLY A 57 -10.26 7.87 -2.73
CA GLY A 57 -9.34 6.81 -2.31
C GLY A 57 -7.93 7.31 -2.11
N LEU A 58 -7.13 6.54 -1.36
CA LEU A 58 -5.76 6.87 -0.99
C LEU A 58 -4.82 5.71 -1.34
N ASN A 59 -3.70 6.04 -1.97
CA ASN A 59 -2.59 5.13 -2.24
C ASN A 59 -1.35 5.59 -1.49
N ILE A 60 -0.80 4.73 -0.63
CA ILE A 60 0.43 4.96 0.14
C ILE A 60 1.50 3.98 -0.32
N ASN A 61 2.66 4.49 -0.75
CA ASN A 61 3.83 3.71 -1.10
C ASN A 61 5.06 4.27 -0.39
N ILE A 62 5.77 3.42 0.34
CA ILE A 62 6.88 3.83 1.21
C ILE A 62 8.27 3.70 0.55
N GLY A 63 8.34 3.64 -0.77
CA GLY A 63 9.60 3.38 -1.51
C GLY A 63 10.67 4.47 -1.38
N THR A 64 10.28 5.73 -1.08
CA THR A 64 11.22 6.85 -0.89
C THR A 64 10.85 7.67 0.34
N LEU A 65 10.83 7.00 1.50
CA LEU A 65 10.50 7.65 2.78
C LEU A 65 11.44 8.80 3.15
N ASN A 66 10.84 9.84 3.70
CA ASN A 66 11.56 10.91 4.38
C ASN A 66 10.73 11.43 5.56
N GLN A 67 11.34 12.26 6.42
CA GLN A 67 10.70 12.75 7.64
C GLN A 67 9.46 13.64 7.39
N ARG A 68 9.31 14.21 6.21
CA ARG A 68 8.13 15.03 5.86
C ARG A 68 6.96 14.18 5.41
N THR A 69 7.22 13.15 4.61
CA THR A 69 6.14 12.31 4.03
C THR A 69 5.54 11.33 5.05
N ILE A 70 6.29 10.90 6.06
CA ILE A 70 5.76 9.96 7.07
C ILE A 70 4.57 10.54 7.84
N PRO A 71 4.63 11.76 8.41
CA PRO A 71 3.45 12.38 9.04
C PRO A 71 2.26 12.54 8.08
N ALA A 72 2.51 12.93 6.83
CA ALA A 72 1.47 13.06 5.81
C ALA A 72 0.74 11.73 5.54
N MET A 73 1.47 10.62 5.48
CA MET A 73 0.89 9.28 5.32
C MET A 73 -0.06 8.92 6.48
N HIS A 74 0.32 9.21 7.73
CA HIS A 74 -0.52 8.97 8.90
C HIS A 74 -1.78 9.85 8.89
N LEU A 75 -1.65 11.15 8.63
CA LEU A 75 -2.77 12.09 8.56
C LEU A 75 -3.74 11.70 7.44
N ALA A 76 -3.24 11.51 6.24
CA ALA A 76 -4.05 11.10 5.09
C ALA A 76 -4.77 9.77 5.34
N GLY A 77 -4.07 8.77 5.89
CA GLY A 77 -4.64 7.46 6.17
C GLY A 77 -5.74 7.49 7.21
N LYS A 78 -5.55 8.21 8.32
CA LYS A 78 -6.58 8.42 9.35
C LYS A 78 -7.79 9.16 8.77
N LYS A 79 -7.56 10.21 7.99
CA LYS A 79 -8.64 10.95 7.33
C LYS A 79 -9.40 10.09 6.33
N ALA A 80 -8.72 9.27 5.55
CA ALA A 80 -9.37 8.32 4.64
C ALA A 80 -10.25 7.32 5.40
N ASN A 81 -9.79 6.81 6.55
CA ASN A 81 -10.57 5.90 7.39
C ASN A 81 -11.81 6.58 8.01
N GLU A 82 -11.68 7.83 8.49
CA GLU A 82 -12.82 8.63 8.98
C GLU A 82 -13.92 8.78 7.91
N LEU A 83 -13.52 8.94 6.65
CA LEU A 83 -14.43 9.14 5.52
C LEU A 83 -14.89 7.82 4.86
N GLY A 84 -14.37 6.68 5.31
CA GLY A 84 -14.67 5.36 4.72
C GLY A 84 -14.08 5.17 3.32
N HIS A 85 -13.03 5.92 2.99
CA HIS A 85 -12.34 5.79 1.70
C HIS A 85 -11.46 4.54 1.66
N PRO A 86 -11.38 3.83 0.53
CA PRO A 86 -10.44 2.73 0.36
C PRO A 86 -8.99 3.23 0.42
N VAL A 87 -8.15 2.48 1.15
CA VAL A 87 -6.72 2.77 1.31
C VAL A 87 -5.89 1.58 0.87
N VAL A 88 -4.89 1.84 0.03
CA VAL A 88 -3.91 0.86 -0.43
C VAL A 88 -2.56 1.16 0.19
N LEU A 89 -1.87 0.14 0.72
CA LEU A 89 -0.47 0.23 1.15
C LEU A 89 0.41 -0.66 0.27
N ASP A 90 1.47 -0.05 -0.27
CA ASP A 90 2.60 -0.75 -0.88
C ASP A 90 3.85 -0.55 0.00
N PRO A 91 4.21 -1.53 0.86
CA PRO A 91 5.29 -1.42 1.83
C PRO A 91 6.67 -1.68 1.20
N VAL A 92 6.97 -0.99 0.11
CA VAL A 92 8.21 -1.18 -0.68
C VAL A 92 9.45 -1.19 0.20
N GLY A 93 10.17 -2.30 0.18
CA GLY A 93 11.41 -2.48 0.92
C GLY A 93 11.22 -2.62 2.45
N ALA A 94 10.04 -2.96 2.92
CA ALA A 94 9.85 -3.43 4.29
C ALA A 94 10.73 -4.66 4.51
N GLY A 95 11.53 -4.65 5.58
CA GLY A 95 12.60 -5.62 5.80
C GLY A 95 14.00 -5.14 5.36
N ALA A 96 14.12 -4.27 4.35
CA ALA A 96 15.40 -3.77 3.87
C ALA A 96 16.06 -2.73 4.78
N SER A 97 15.26 -1.97 5.54
CA SER A 97 15.77 -1.02 6.54
C SER A 97 14.85 -0.92 7.74
N LYS A 98 15.40 -0.51 8.88
CA LYS A 98 14.63 -0.26 10.10
C LYS A 98 13.57 0.83 9.88
N LEU A 99 13.92 1.91 9.17
CA LEU A 99 12.99 2.99 8.89
C LEU A 99 11.76 2.49 8.14
N ARG A 100 11.94 1.78 7.02
CA ARG A 100 10.83 1.25 6.21
C ARG A 100 9.97 0.27 6.99
N THR A 101 10.62 -0.67 7.68
CA THR A 101 9.93 -1.69 8.47
C THR A 101 9.10 -1.06 9.59
N ASN A 102 9.68 -0.13 10.35
CA ASN A 102 8.99 0.51 11.45
C ASN A 102 7.85 1.42 10.96
N THR A 103 8.07 2.18 9.88
CA THR A 103 7.01 3.01 9.29
C THR A 103 5.86 2.15 8.76
N ALA A 104 6.15 1.08 8.02
CA ALA A 104 5.10 0.20 7.50
C ALA A 104 4.24 -0.40 8.63
N LYS A 105 4.86 -0.78 9.75
CA LYS A 105 4.16 -1.29 10.93
C LYS A 105 3.35 -0.22 11.64
N ALA A 106 3.93 0.95 11.88
CA ALA A 106 3.22 2.04 12.50
C ALA A 106 2.00 2.48 11.67
N LEU A 107 2.13 2.50 10.34
CA LEU A 107 1.00 2.73 9.45
C LEU A 107 -0.08 1.65 9.60
N LEU A 108 0.32 0.37 9.70
CA LEU A 108 -0.63 -0.75 9.84
C LEU A 108 -1.33 -0.76 11.22
N GLU A 109 -0.69 -0.24 12.26
CA GLU A 109 -1.28 -0.05 13.60
C GLU A 109 -2.28 1.11 13.62
N ASP A 110 -2.01 2.19 12.88
CA ASP A 110 -2.79 3.44 12.91
C ASP A 110 -3.93 3.48 11.90
N ILE A 111 -3.82 2.75 10.79
CA ILE A 111 -4.66 2.88 9.60
C ILE A 111 -5.25 1.52 9.22
N HIS A 112 -6.55 1.51 8.97
CA HIS A 112 -7.22 0.37 8.39
C HIS A 112 -7.08 0.38 6.85
N PHE A 113 -6.32 -0.57 6.32
CA PHE A 113 -6.09 -0.70 4.88
C PHE A 113 -7.12 -1.62 4.21
N THR A 114 -7.60 -1.21 3.04
CA THR A 114 -8.44 -2.05 2.19
C THR A 114 -7.61 -3.11 1.45
N VAL A 115 -6.40 -2.71 1.02
CA VAL A 115 -5.47 -3.60 0.30
C VAL A 115 -4.05 -3.40 0.82
N LEU A 116 -3.37 -4.50 1.08
CA LEU A 116 -1.92 -4.56 1.31
C LEU A 116 -1.29 -5.26 0.08
N ARG A 117 -0.48 -4.54 -0.68
CA ARG A 117 0.14 -5.05 -1.92
C ARG A 117 1.65 -4.99 -1.80
N GLY A 118 2.32 -6.11 -1.99
CA GLY A 118 3.79 -6.18 -1.95
C GLY A 118 4.31 -7.52 -2.46
N ASN A 119 5.63 -7.66 -2.53
CA ASN A 119 6.20 -8.97 -2.76
C ASN A 119 6.06 -9.85 -1.50
N ILE A 120 6.34 -11.14 -1.65
CA ILE A 120 6.17 -12.09 -0.54
C ILE A 120 7.01 -11.74 0.69
N SER A 121 8.24 -11.23 0.50
CA SER A 121 9.15 -10.85 1.59
C SER A 121 8.63 -9.63 2.37
N GLU A 122 8.15 -8.61 1.67
CA GLU A 122 7.54 -7.42 2.27
C GLU A 122 6.29 -7.78 3.08
N ILE A 123 5.40 -8.60 2.52
CA ILE A 123 4.17 -9.03 3.22
C ILE A 123 4.50 -9.91 4.43
N LYS A 124 5.47 -10.82 4.33
CA LYS A 124 5.93 -11.60 5.49
C LYS A 124 6.51 -10.70 6.59
N THR A 125 7.29 -9.69 6.22
CA THR A 125 7.86 -8.72 7.19
C THR A 125 6.77 -7.99 7.96
N LEU A 126 5.68 -7.61 7.32
CA LEU A 126 4.54 -7.00 8.00
C LEU A 126 3.84 -7.99 8.94
N ALA A 127 3.58 -9.21 8.48
CA ALA A 127 2.83 -10.21 9.22
C ALA A 127 3.58 -10.77 10.45
N LEU A 128 4.90 -10.96 10.34
CA LEU A 128 5.71 -11.59 11.39
C LEU A 128 6.19 -10.63 12.48
N GLY A 129 5.97 -9.34 12.31
CA GLY A 129 6.48 -8.35 13.26
C GLY A 129 8.02 -8.26 13.28
N THR A 130 8.56 -7.54 14.28
CA THR A 130 10.02 -7.37 14.43
C THR A 130 10.74 -8.58 15.02
N GLY A 131 10.03 -9.62 15.43
CA GLY A 131 10.58 -10.77 16.18
C GLY A 131 11.09 -11.93 15.32
N GLY A 132 10.86 -11.95 14.01
CA GLY A 132 11.14 -13.11 13.17
C GLY A 132 12.09 -12.88 12.00
N ALA A 133 12.41 -11.66 11.66
CA ALA A 133 13.30 -11.38 10.53
C ALA A 133 14.76 -11.28 10.99
N LYS A 134 15.48 -12.39 10.97
CA LYS A 134 16.91 -12.33 10.73
C LYS A 134 17.11 -11.77 9.31
N GLY A 135 17.74 -10.59 9.23
CA GLY A 135 18.32 -9.94 8.06
C GLY A 135 17.64 -10.17 6.71
N VAL A 136 17.43 -9.08 6.00
CA VAL A 136 16.92 -9.07 4.64
C VAL A 136 17.94 -9.76 3.71
N ASP A 137 17.98 -11.06 3.76
CA ASP A 137 18.20 -11.81 2.55
C ASP A 137 16.81 -12.08 1.99
N ALA A 138 16.47 -11.38 0.91
CA ALA A 138 15.44 -11.86 0.01
C ALA A 138 15.97 -13.20 -0.48
N ASP A 139 15.77 -14.21 0.36
CA ASP A 139 16.20 -15.56 0.08
C ASP A 139 15.55 -15.93 -1.23
N ILE A 140 16.33 -16.44 -2.16
CA ILE A 140 15.82 -17.11 -3.37
C ILE A 140 14.72 -18.13 -2.98
N ALA A 141 14.73 -18.61 -1.73
CA ALA A 141 13.71 -19.43 -1.10
C ALA A 141 12.34 -18.74 -0.92
N ASP A 142 12.25 -17.42 -0.92
CA ASP A 142 10.96 -16.70 -0.77
C ASP A 142 10.22 -16.47 -2.10
N LYS A 143 10.83 -16.82 -3.23
CA LYS A 143 10.15 -16.72 -4.52
C LYS A 143 8.90 -17.62 -4.54
N VAL A 144 7.76 -17.04 -4.92
CA VAL A 144 6.52 -17.82 -5.08
C VAL A 144 6.66 -18.73 -6.28
N MET A 145 6.69 -20.03 -6.03
CA MET A 145 6.82 -21.09 -7.01
C MET A 145 5.56 -21.97 -6.97
N LYS A 146 5.34 -22.79 -7.99
CA LYS A 146 4.19 -23.71 -8.00
C LYS A 146 4.16 -24.64 -6.78
N GLU A 147 5.35 -25.04 -6.32
CA GLU A 147 5.53 -25.98 -5.20
C GLU A 147 5.12 -25.40 -3.85
N ASN A 148 5.34 -24.08 -3.63
CA ASN A 148 5.03 -23.39 -2.37
C ASN A 148 3.75 -22.54 -2.44
N LEU A 149 3.07 -22.52 -3.58
CA LEU A 149 1.85 -21.72 -3.77
C LEU A 149 0.75 -22.02 -2.74
N PRO A 150 0.44 -23.29 -2.39
CA PRO A 150 -0.58 -23.58 -1.38
C PRO A 150 -0.25 -22.97 -0.01
N GLN A 151 1.02 -23.02 0.42
CA GLN A 151 1.48 -22.45 1.69
C GLN A 151 1.40 -20.90 1.64
N THR A 152 1.81 -20.30 0.52
CA THR A 152 1.71 -18.84 0.31
C THR A 152 0.26 -18.38 0.37
N VAL A 153 -0.65 -19.08 -0.28
CA VAL A 153 -2.09 -18.77 -0.23
C VAL A 153 -2.66 -18.93 1.19
N ALA A 154 -2.28 -19.98 1.91
CA ALA A 154 -2.72 -20.19 3.29
C ALA A 154 -2.22 -19.05 4.21
N PHE A 155 -0.96 -18.64 4.07
CA PHE A 155 -0.37 -17.51 4.77
C PHE A 155 -1.12 -16.20 4.45
N ALA A 156 -1.31 -15.89 3.16
CA ALA A 156 -2.02 -14.67 2.75
C ALA A 156 -3.46 -14.62 3.30
N LYS A 157 -4.19 -15.75 3.27
CA LYS A 157 -5.54 -15.86 3.83
C LYS A 157 -5.57 -15.66 5.35
N LYS A 158 -4.56 -16.14 6.07
CA LYS A 158 -4.43 -15.91 7.51
C LYS A 158 -4.23 -14.43 7.78
N PHE A 159 -3.25 -13.81 7.14
CA PHE A 159 -2.94 -12.39 7.31
C PHE A 159 -4.09 -11.48 6.89
N ALA A 160 -4.82 -11.82 5.81
CA ALA A 160 -6.03 -11.11 5.41
C ALA A 160 -7.12 -11.13 6.50
N ARG A 161 -7.30 -12.26 7.21
CA ARG A 161 -8.24 -12.33 8.33
C ARG A 161 -7.81 -11.52 9.54
N GLU A 162 -6.50 -11.44 9.80
CA GLU A 162 -5.94 -10.68 10.92
C GLU A 162 -6.04 -9.16 10.71
N THR A 163 -5.84 -8.71 9.46
CA THR A 163 -5.84 -7.28 9.11
C THR A 163 -7.19 -6.76 8.59
N GLY A 164 -8.07 -7.64 8.16
CA GLY A 164 -9.29 -7.27 7.43
C GLY A 164 -9.04 -6.82 5.98
N ALA A 165 -7.80 -6.79 5.54
CA ALA A 165 -7.40 -6.30 4.22
C ALA A 165 -7.34 -7.42 3.17
N VAL A 166 -7.47 -7.04 1.91
CA VAL A 166 -7.10 -7.91 0.78
C VAL A 166 -5.58 -7.94 0.67
N ILE A 167 -5.00 -9.13 0.65
CA ILE A 167 -3.54 -9.31 0.51
C ILE A 167 -3.22 -9.63 -0.96
N ALA A 168 -2.51 -8.73 -1.62
CA ALA A 168 -2.07 -8.87 -3.01
C ALA A 168 -0.56 -9.11 -3.07
N ILE A 169 -0.16 -10.38 -3.20
CA ILE A 169 1.25 -10.75 -3.30
C ILE A 169 1.66 -10.73 -4.78
N THR A 170 2.68 -9.91 -5.06
CA THR A 170 3.33 -9.80 -6.38
C THR A 170 4.70 -10.50 -6.34
N GLY A 171 5.15 -11.03 -7.46
CA GLY A 171 6.46 -11.67 -7.50
C GLY A 171 6.76 -12.26 -8.83
#